data_98b67f29d5be57bc3c9c7b27e833f522
#
_entry.id   98b67f29d5be57bc3c9c7b27e833f522
#
_cell.length_a   1.000
_cell.length_b   1.000
_cell.length_c   1.000
_cell.angle_alpha   90.00
_cell.angle_beta   90.00
_cell.angle_gamma   90.00
#
_symmetry.space_group_name_H-M   'P 1'
#
loop_
_entity.id
_entity.type
_entity.pdbx_description
1 polymer ?
#
loop_
_entity_poly.entity_id
_entity_poly.type
_entity_poly.pdbx_seq_one_letter_code
_entity_poly.pdbx_strand_id
1 'polypeptide(L)'
;MIKNIIKILWIFLAVIVLACVTVFFSIAKGWIGYMPPVEDLENPNYKFATQVFSEDGKVLGTYSFSKENRVYVGYNDLSPNVINALIATEDVRFAEHSGIDAIALFRAIVKRGLLFQKNAGGGSTITQQLSKQLYSPSADNVMERLFQKPIEWVIAVKLERYYTCLLYT
;
A
#
# COMPACT_ATOMS: atom_id res chain seq x y z
N MET A 1 -0.88 6.32 45.82
CA MET A 1 -0.81 5.13 45.00
C MET A 1 -1.32 5.39 43.57
N ILE A 2 -2.54 5.83 43.36
CA ILE A 2 -3.14 6.09 42.04
C ILE A 2 -2.32 7.06 41.19
N LYS A 3 -1.85 8.19 41.75
CA LYS A 3 -1.02 9.17 41.02
C LYS A 3 0.27 8.55 40.43
N ASN A 4 0.88 7.61 41.13
CA ASN A 4 2.11 6.94 40.65
C ASN A 4 1.78 5.95 39.52
N ILE A 5 0.65 5.25 39.61
CA ILE A 5 0.17 4.36 38.55
C ILE A 5 -0.11 5.17 37.26
N ILE A 6 -0.78 6.30 37.38
CA ILE A 6 -1.06 7.19 36.25
C ILE A 6 0.24 7.70 35.62
N LYS A 7 1.23 8.10 36.43
CA LYS A 7 2.55 8.52 35.90
C LYS A 7 3.25 7.37 35.14
N ILE A 8 3.23 6.16 35.71
CA ILE A 8 3.84 4.98 35.04
C ILE A 8 3.14 4.70 33.71
N LEU A 9 1.81 4.77 33.67
CA LEU A 9 1.06 4.58 32.41
C LEU A 9 1.42 5.64 31.37
N TRP A 10 1.56 6.91 31.76
CA TRP A 10 1.97 7.98 30.82
C TRP A 10 3.40 7.81 30.33
N ILE A 11 4.33 7.40 31.20
CA ILE A 11 5.72 7.09 30.81
C ILE A 11 5.74 5.90 29.84
N PHE A 12 4.99 4.85 30.13
CA PHE A 12 4.88 3.68 29.27
C PHE A 12 4.31 4.04 27.88
N LEU A 13 3.24 4.85 27.86
CA LEU A 13 2.68 5.34 26.60
C LEU A 13 3.69 6.19 25.83
N ALA A 14 4.42 7.09 26.49
CA ALA A 14 5.44 7.92 25.86
C ALA A 14 6.57 7.09 25.26
N VAL A 15 7.01 6.03 25.96
CA VAL A 15 8.04 5.09 25.46
C VAL A 15 7.54 4.35 24.21
N ILE A 16 6.30 3.88 24.22
CA ILE A 16 5.70 3.21 23.04
C ILE A 16 5.65 4.16 21.84
N VAL A 17 5.17 5.40 22.06
CA VAL A 17 5.10 6.40 20.98
C VAL A 17 6.49 6.69 20.43
N LEU A 18 7.48 6.89 21.29
CA LEU A 18 8.86 7.15 20.89
C LEU A 18 9.44 5.96 20.10
N ALA A 19 9.20 4.74 20.55
CA ALA A 19 9.64 3.53 19.84
C ALA A 19 8.99 3.43 18.44
N CYS A 20 7.67 3.69 18.33
CA CYS A 20 6.98 3.71 17.05
C CYS A 20 7.58 4.77 16.12
N VAL A 21 7.77 6.01 16.59
CA VAL A 21 8.36 7.10 15.80
C VAL A 21 9.77 6.72 15.32
N THR A 22 10.59 6.13 16.20
CA THR A 22 11.95 5.69 15.86
C THR A 22 11.94 4.62 14.77
N VAL A 23 11.05 3.64 14.87
CA VAL A 23 10.88 2.59 13.85
C VAL A 23 10.47 3.18 12.51
N PHE A 24 9.44 4.04 12.48
CA PHE A 24 9.01 4.67 11.23
C PHE A 24 10.08 5.57 10.62
N PHE A 25 10.83 6.31 11.45
CA PHE A 25 11.95 7.11 10.99
C PHE A 25 13.07 6.25 10.37
N SER A 26 13.41 5.14 11.02
CA SER A 26 14.42 4.19 10.52
C SER A 26 14.00 3.57 9.18
N ILE A 27 12.72 3.23 9.02
CA ILE A 27 12.16 2.75 7.75
C ILE A 27 12.23 3.86 6.69
N ALA A 28 11.83 5.08 7.02
CA ALA A 28 11.84 6.21 6.08
C ALA A 28 13.26 6.57 5.58
N LYS A 29 14.27 6.31 6.41
CA LYS A 29 15.70 6.45 6.05
C LYS A 29 16.29 5.24 5.32
N GLY A 30 15.51 4.15 5.15
CA GLY A 30 15.98 2.92 4.52
C GLY A 30 16.93 2.07 5.38
N TRP A 31 16.98 2.31 6.69
CA TRP A 31 17.78 1.49 7.63
C TRP A 31 17.13 0.16 7.95
N ILE A 32 15.81 0.07 7.82
CA ILE A 32 15.03 -1.13 8.06
C ILE A 32 14.18 -1.39 6.81
N GLY A 33 14.39 -2.55 6.20
CA GLY A 33 13.68 -2.97 5.00
C GLY A 33 14.16 -2.31 3.70
N TYR A 34 13.65 -2.78 2.57
CA TYR A 34 13.93 -2.18 1.26
C TYR A 34 13.08 -0.91 1.10
N MET A 35 13.76 0.21 0.90
CA MET A 35 13.12 1.47 0.56
C MET A 35 13.55 1.85 -0.87
N PRO A 36 12.64 1.81 -1.84
CA PRO A 36 12.97 2.17 -3.22
C PRO A 36 13.45 3.62 -3.30
N PRO A 37 14.50 3.89 -4.09
CA PRO A 37 14.90 5.26 -4.41
C PRO A 37 13.79 5.96 -5.20
N VAL A 38 13.87 7.28 -5.32
CA VAL A 38 12.82 8.08 -5.99
C VAL A 38 12.73 7.72 -7.47
N GLU A 39 13.86 7.45 -8.08
CA GLU A 39 13.96 7.06 -9.49
C GLU A 39 13.19 5.77 -9.81
N ASP A 40 13.20 4.80 -8.89
CA ASP A 40 12.42 3.57 -9.02
C ASP A 40 10.91 3.81 -8.77
N LEU A 41 10.57 4.83 -8.00
CA LEU A 41 9.17 5.25 -7.80
C LEU A 41 8.62 5.94 -9.05
N GLU A 42 9.46 6.71 -9.75
CA GLU A 42 9.09 7.39 -11.01
C GLU A 42 8.99 6.43 -12.19
N ASN A 43 9.85 5.40 -12.23
CA ASN A 43 9.90 4.42 -13.29
C ASN A 43 9.86 2.99 -12.73
N PRO A 44 8.73 2.55 -12.19
CA PRO A 44 8.61 1.22 -11.63
C PRO A 44 8.84 0.16 -12.70
N ASN A 45 9.71 -0.81 -12.39
CA ASN A 45 9.96 -1.95 -13.25
C ASN A 45 8.71 -2.84 -13.36
N TYR A 46 7.84 -2.52 -14.31
CA TYR A 46 6.67 -3.31 -14.59
C TYR A 46 7.07 -4.62 -15.29
N LYS A 47 6.72 -5.74 -14.69
CA LYS A 47 6.85 -7.07 -15.31
C LYS A 47 5.66 -7.28 -16.25
N PHE A 48 5.68 -6.60 -17.40
CA PHE A 48 4.66 -6.81 -18.43
C PHE A 48 4.86 -8.13 -19.15
N ALA A 49 3.76 -8.68 -19.62
CA ALA A 49 3.79 -9.80 -20.53
C ALA A 49 4.17 -9.33 -21.94
N THR A 50 5.01 -10.08 -22.62
CA THR A 50 5.35 -9.84 -24.03
C THR A 50 4.23 -10.40 -24.91
N GLN A 51 3.62 -9.55 -25.73
CA GLN A 51 2.64 -9.97 -26.73
C GLN A 51 3.34 -10.25 -28.07
N VAL A 52 2.96 -11.35 -28.68
CA VAL A 52 3.41 -11.73 -30.03
C VAL A 52 2.25 -11.48 -30.99
N PHE A 53 2.51 -10.70 -32.01
CA PHE A 53 1.52 -10.34 -33.03
C PHE A 53 1.86 -11.01 -34.37
N SER A 54 0.83 -11.34 -35.15
CA SER A 54 0.95 -11.70 -36.54
C SER A 54 1.18 -10.46 -37.41
N GLU A 55 1.57 -10.65 -38.66
CA GLU A 55 1.78 -9.54 -39.61
C GLU A 55 0.53 -8.69 -39.82
N ASP A 56 -0.67 -9.26 -39.66
CA ASP A 56 -1.97 -8.59 -39.73
C ASP A 56 -2.41 -7.95 -38.41
N GLY A 57 -1.50 -7.89 -37.41
CA GLY A 57 -1.73 -7.21 -36.12
C GLY A 57 -2.58 -8.00 -35.11
N LYS A 58 -2.89 -9.27 -35.37
CA LYS A 58 -3.61 -10.11 -34.42
C LYS A 58 -2.68 -10.68 -33.37
N VAL A 59 -3.14 -10.70 -32.12
CA VAL A 59 -2.38 -11.32 -31.01
C VAL A 59 -2.33 -12.84 -31.22
N LEU A 60 -1.14 -13.38 -31.46
CA LEU A 60 -0.89 -14.81 -31.58
C LEU A 60 -0.72 -15.47 -30.21
N GLY A 61 -0.21 -14.75 -29.24
CA GLY A 61 0.01 -15.26 -27.91
C GLY A 61 0.62 -14.22 -26.98
N THR A 62 0.62 -14.54 -25.70
CA THR A 62 1.20 -13.69 -24.65
C THR A 62 2.19 -14.54 -23.84
N TYR A 63 3.42 -14.05 -23.72
CA TYR A 63 4.46 -14.71 -22.94
C TYR A 63 4.76 -13.90 -21.68
N SER A 64 4.66 -14.53 -20.51
CA SER A 64 4.94 -13.89 -19.23
C SER A 64 5.85 -14.75 -18.38
N PHE A 65 6.86 -14.12 -17.75
CA PHE A 65 7.69 -14.76 -16.73
C PHE A 65 6.98 -14.91 -15.39
N SER A 66 5.95 -14.12 -15.15
CA SER A 66 5.12 -14.17 -13.95
C SER A 66 3.85 -14.96 -14.22
N LYS A 67 3.23 -15.50 -13.17
CA LYS A 67 1.90 -16.14 -13.28
C LYS A 67 0.79 -15.15 -13.69
N GLU A 68 1.11 -13.86 -13.77
CA GLU A 68 0.19 -12.77 -14.07
C GLU A 68 0.47 -12.24 -15.47
N ASN A 69 -0.47 -12.40 -16.38
CA ASN A 69 -0.42 -11.85 -17.73
C ASN A 69 -0.84 -10.38 -17.69
N ARG A 70 0.08 -9.47 -17.37
CA ARG A 70 -0.19 -8.04 -17.34
C ARG A 70 0.09 -7.43 -18.71
N VAL A 71 -0.93 -6.81 -19.28
CA VAL A 71 -0.84 -6.01 -20.50
C VAL A 71 -0.99 -4.55 -20.11
N TYR A 72 -0.12 -3.69 -20.63
CA TYR A 72 -0.21 -2.25 -20.40
C TYR A 72 -1.44 -1.68 -21.12
N VAL A 73 -2.19 -0.87 -20.41
CA VAL A 73 -3.30 -0.07 -20.94
C VAL A 73 -3.10 1.36 -20.47
N GLY A 74 -3.18 2.32 -21.38
CA GLY A 74 -3.07 3.74 -21.04
C GLY A 74 -4.25 4.20 -20.18
N TYR A 75 -4.04 5.22 -19.35
CA TYR A 75 -5.10 5.77 -18.49
C TYR A 75 -6.31 6.25 -19.31
N ASN A 76 -6.07 6.88 -20.45
CA ASN A 76 -7.12 7.38 -21.35
C ASN A 76 -7.92 6.28 -22.04
N ASP A 77 -7.40 5.06 -22.07
CA ASP A 77 -8.07 3.89 -22.65
C ASP A 77 -8.95 3.17 -21.62
N LEU A 78 -8.86 3.57 -20.33
CA LEU A 78 -9.68 3.00 -19.26
C LEU A 78 -11.06 3.65 -19.25
N SER A 79 -12.10 2.82 -19.10
CA SER A 79 -13.44 3.34 -18.87
C SER A 79 -13.51 4.05 -17.51
N PRO A 80 -14.11 5.25 -17.42
CA PRO A 80 -14.35 5.92 -16.13
C PRO A 80 -15.10 5.06 -15.13
N ASN A 81 -15.95 4.14 -15.62
CA ASN A 81 -16.69 3.22 -14.76
C ASN A 81 -15.76 2.23 -14.02
N VAL A 82 -14.66 1.81 -14.65
CA VAL A 82 -13.68 0.92 -14.02
C VAL A 82 -12.96 1.66 -12.89
N ILE A 83 -12.56 2.91 -13.13
CA ILE A 83 -11.89 3.76 -12.14
C ILE A 83 -12.83 4.01 -10.95
N ASN A 84 -14.07 4.41 -11.21
CA ASN A 84 -15.06 4.67 -10.19
C ASN A 84 -15.40 3.40 -9.39
N ALA A 85 -15.51 2.26 -10.06
CA ALA A 85 -15.76 0.97 -9.38
C ALA A 85 -14.59 0.57 -8.47
N LEU A 86 -13.35 0.75 -8.93
CA LEU A 86 -12.15 0.49 -8.13
C LEU A 86 -12.14 1.34 -6.86
N ILE A 87 -12.32 2.66 -7.00
CA ILE A 87 -12.37 3.60 -5.87
C ILE A 87 -13.50 3.23 -4.92
N ALA A 88 -14.70 2.99 -5.43
CA ALA A 88 -15.86 2.68 -4.60
C ALA A 88 -15.73 1.37 -3.83
N THR A 89 -15.02 0.38 -4.38
CA THR A 89 -14.88 -0.94 -3.75
C THR A 89 -13.69 -1.04 -2.81
N GLU A 90 -12.55 -0.46 -3.21
CA GLU A 90 -11.29 -0.62 -2.47
C GLU A 90 -11.01 0.54 -1.52
N ASP A 91 -11.36 1.77 -1.90
CA ASP A 91 -10.94 2.96 -1.16
C ASP A 91 -11.86 4.16 -1.42
N VAL A 92 -13.07 4.10 -0.87
CA VAL A 92 -14.12 5.11 -1.10
C VAL A 92 -13.69 6.54 -0.70
N ARG A 93 -12.65 6.69 0.13
CA ARG A 93 -12.10 7.97 0.56
C ARG A 93 -10.74 8.27 -0.04
N PHE A 94 -10.44 7.70 -1.19
CA PHE A 94 -9.15 7.83 -1.87
C PHE A 94 -8.68 9.30 -2.00
N ALA A 95 -9.59 10.22 -2.27
CA ALA A 95 -9.29 11.66 -2.38
C ALA A 95 -9.16 12.40 -1.03
N GLU A 96 -9.44 11.75 0.11
CA GLU A 96 -9.49 12.39 1.42
C GLU A 96 -8.25 12.13 2.28
N HIS A 97 -7.33 11.28 1.82
CA HIS A 97 -6.13 10.90 2.56
C HIS A 97 -4.89 10.89 1.67
N SER A 98 -3.71 10.89 2.28
CA SER A 98 -2.41 10.88 1.58
C SER A 98 -1.71 9.52 1.72
N GLY A 99 -2.31 8.48 1.16
CA GLY A 99 -1.77 7.11 1.14
C GLY A 99 -2.16 6.24 2.34
N ILE A 100 -2.60 6.83 3.46
CA ILE A 100 -3.07 6.09 4.64
C ILE A 100 -4.43 6.64 5.06
N ASP A 101 -5.45 5.80 5.04
CA ASP A 101 -6.76 6.12 5.60
C ASP A 101 -6.83 5.73 7.08
N ALA A 102 -6.57 6.70 7.96
CA ALA A 102 -6.57 6.49 9.41
C ALA A 102 -7.95 6.04 9.94
N ILE A 103 -9.04 6.51 9.34
CA ILE A 103 -10.41 6.15 9.76
C ILE A 103 -10.73 4.70 9.36
N ALA A 104 -10.35 4.28 8.14
CA ALA A 104 -10.52 2.89 7.72
C ALA A 104 -9.65 1.94 8.54
N LEU A 105 -8.41 2.34 8.84
CA LEU A 105 -7.49 1.58 9.67
C LEU A 105 -8.06 1.40 11.08
N PHE A 106 -8.51 2.48 11.72
CA PHE A 106 -9.14 2.43 13.05
C PHE A 106 -10.38 1.55 13.04
N ARG A 107 -11.26 1.72 12.06
CA ARG A 107 -12.44 0.88 11.87
C ARG A 107 -12.07 -0.60 11.73
N ALA A 108 -11.04 -0.93 10.95
CA ALA A 108 -10.58 -2.30 10.76
C ALA A 108 -10.02 -2.91 12.06
N ILE A 109 -9.24 -2.13 12.83
CA ILE A 109 -8.70 -2.56 14.13
C ILE A 109 -9.84 -2.85 15.11
N VAL A 110 -10.81 -1.94 15.24
CA VAL A 110 -11.95 -2.12 16.15
C VAL A 110 -12.80 -3.30 15.73
N LYS A 111 -13.21 -3.38 14.46
CA LYS A 111 -14.13 -4.43 14.01
C LYS A 111 -13.47 -5.81 13.99
N ARG A 112 -12.22 -5.92 13.50
CA ARG A 112 -11.52 -7.21 13.44
C ARG A 112 -10.84 -7.58 14.75
N GLY A 113 -10.22 -6.62 15.44
CA GLY A 113 -9.45 -6.85 16.66
C GLY A 113 -10.33 -7.01 17.90
N LEU A 114 -11.27 -6.07 18.12
CA LEU A 114 -12.12 -6.07 19.31
C LEU A 114 -13.44 -6.84 19.11
N LEU A 115 -14.08 -6.70 17.95
CA LEU A 115 -15.39 -7.33 17.70
C LEU A 115 -15.29 -8.67 16.97
N PHE A 116 -14.09 -9.13 16.65
CA PHE A 116 -13.82 -10.41 15.95
C PHE A 116 -14.64 -10.62 14.66
N GLN A 117 -15.06 -9.54 14.00
CA GLN A 117 -15.83 -9.59 12.77
C GLN A 117 -14.93 -9.92 11.58
N LYS A 118 -14.96 -11.16 11.10
CA LYS A 118 -14.13 -11.62 9.97
C LYS A 118 -14.47 -10.91 8.65
N ASN A 119 -15.70 -10.46 8.46
CA ASN A 119 -16.21 -9.80 7.25
C ASN A 119 -16.10 -8.26 7.30
N ALA A 120 -15.45 -7.69 8.31
CA ALA A 120 -15.16 -6.27 8.34
C ALA A 120 -14.16 -5.94 7.21
N GLY A 121 -14.55 -5.08 6.28
CA GLY A 121 -13.73 -4.65 5.14
C GLY A 121 -12.27 -4.34 5.49
N GLY A 122 -11.40 -4.31 4.51
CA GLY A 122 -9.98 -3.98 4.68
C GLY A 122 -9.78 -2.53 5.16
N GLY A 123 -8.62 -2.25 5.73
CA GLY A 123 -8.16 -0.90 6.06
C GLY A 123 -6.98 -0.47 5.20
N SER A 124 -6.67 -1.20 4.11
CA SER A 124 -5.59 -0.86 3.18
C SER A 124 -6.13 0.00 2.04
N THR A 125 -5.42 1.08 1.72
CA THR A 125 -5.73 1.99 0.61
C THR A 125 -5.25 1.42 -0.73
N ILE A 126 -5.72 1.98 -1.85
CA ILE A 126 -5.26 1.63 -3.20
C ILE A 126 -3.74 1.83 -3.30
N THR A 127 -3.21 2.94 -2.78
CA THR A 127 -1.79 3.25 -2.83
C THR A 127 -0.95 2.28 -2.00
N GLN A 128 -1.47 1.78 -0.87
CA GLN A 128 -0.80 0.73 -0.10
C GLN A 128 -0.81 -0.62 -0.85
N GLN A 129 -1.88 -0.94 -1.56
CA GLN A 129 -1.95 -2.13 -2.40
C GLN A 129 -0.96 -2.03 -3.56
N LEU A 130 -0.85 -0.86 -4.19
CA LEU A 130 0.14 -0.58 -5.23
C LEU A 130 1.58 -0.73 -4.70
N SER A 131 1.89 -0.10 -3.56
CA SER A 131 3.20 -0.23 -2.91
C SER A 131 3.58 -1.67 -2.64
N LYS A 132 2.63 -2.46 -2.17
CA LYS A 132 2.82 -3.89 -1.93
C LYS A 132 3.14 -4.64 -3.22
N GLN A 133 2.41 -4.40 -4.30
CA GLN A 133 2.60 -5.10 -5.57
C GLN A 133 3.94 -4.77 -6.24
N LEU A 134 4.39 -3.53 -6.14
CA LEU A 134 5.60 -3.07 -6.81
C LEU A 134 6.88 -3.33 -6.00
N TYR A 135 6.82 -3.17 -4.68
CA TYR A 135 8.03 -3.07 -3.85
C TYR A 135 8.11 -4.07 -2.70
N SER A 136 7.02 -4.77 -2.36
CA SER A 136 7.07 -5.76 -1.28
C SER A 136 7.35 -7.15 -1.84
N PRO A 137 8.36 -7.86 -1.32
CA PRO A 137 8.57 -9.26 -1.67
C PRO A 137 7.38 -10.11 -1.19
N SER A 138 7.18 -11.25 -1.82
CA SER A 138 6.18 -12.22 -1.36
C SER A 138 6.53 -12.67 0.05
N ALA A 139 5.60 -12.50 0.99
CA ALA A 139 5.76 -12.96 2.36
C ALA A 139 5.10 -14.33 2.53
N ASP A 140 5.86 -15.30 2.97
CA ASP A 140 5.38 -16.66 3.19
C ASP A 140 4.72 -16.80 4.57
N ASN A 141 5.11 -15.94 5.52
CA ASN A 141 4.67 -15.98 6.91
C ASN A 141 3.84 -14.76 7.32
N VAL A 142 2.91 -14.97 8.27
CA VAL A 142 2.08 -13.89 8.84
C VAL A 142 2.94 -12.83 9.53
N MET A 143 4.03 -13.23 10.18
CA MET A 143 4.94 -12.32 10.86
C MET A 143 5.66 -11.41 9.87
N GLU A 144 6.15 -11.94 8.77
CA GLU A 144 6.78 -11.15 7.70
C GLU A 144 5.81 -10.11 7.14
N ARG A 145 4.55 -10.50 6.90
CA ARG A 145 3.49 -9.57 6.47
C ARG A 145 3.26 -8.44 7.45
N LEU A 146 3.35 -8.73 8.75
CA LEU A 146 3.19 -7.72 9.79
C LEU A 146 4.33 -6.69 9.78
N PHE A 147 5.58 -7.16 9.57
CA PHE A 147 6.76 -6.29 9.46
C PHE A 147 6.82 -5.51 8.13
N GLN A 148 6.22 -6.03 7.06
CA GLN A 148 6.14 -5.33 5.77
C GLN A 148 5.13 -4.17 5.80
N LYS A 149 4.08 -4.24 6.61
CA LYS A 149 3.03 -3.21 6.66
C LYS A 149 3.54 -1.79 6.92
N PRO A 150 4.40 -1.53 7.91
CA PRO A 150 4.97 -0.20 8.11
C PRO A 150 5.76 0.31 6.90
N ILE A 151 6.46 -0.59 6.18
CA ILE A 151 7.23 -0.25 4.97
C ILE A 151 6.27 0.15 3.84
N GLU A 152 5.23 -0.64 3.60
CA GLU A 152 4.17 -0.34 2.62
C GLU A 152 3.52 1.03 2.90
N TRP A 153 3.29 1.38 4.17
CA TRP A 153 2.73 2.67 4.56
C TRP A 153 3.67 3.84 4.24
N VAL A 154 4.96 3.70 4.53
CA VAL A 154 5.95 4.74 4.23
C VAL A 154 6.08 4.93 2.72
N ILE A 155 6.11 3.83 1.95
CA ILE A 155 6.16 3.90 0.48
C ILE A 155 4.88 4.54 -0.06
N ALA A 156 3.70 4.15 0.44
CA ALA A 156 2.43 4.73 0.01
C ALA A 156 2.38 6.26 0.22
N VAL A 157 2.82 6.74 1.40
CA VAL A 157 2.89 8.18 1.67
C VAL A 157 3.91 8.88 0.76
N LYS A 158 5.04 8.23 0.45
CA LYS A 158 6.00 8.77 -0.52
C LYS A 158 5.41 8.86 -1.92
N LEU A 159 4.76 7.80 -2.40
CA LEU A 159 4.08 7.79 -3.70
C LEU A 159 3.07 8.95 -3.80
N GLU A 160 2.18 9.10 -2.83
CA GLU A 160 1.20 10.18 -2.82
C GLU A 160 1.84 11.58 -2.84
N ARG A 161 2.97 11.76 -2.16
CA ARG A 161 3.68 13.04 -2.20
C ARG A 161 4.29 13.36 -3.56
N TYR A 162 4.77 12.33 -4.27
CA TYR A 162 5.39 12.51 -5.59
C TYR A 162 4.34 12.63 -6.70
N TYR A 163 3.25 11.87 -6.60
CA TYR A 163 2.24 11.78 -7.65
C TYR A 163 0.94 12.50 -7.33
N THR A 164 0.94 13.41 -6.35
CA THR A 164 -0.25 14.12 -5.86
C THR A 164 -1.08 14.80 -6.96
N CYS A 165 -0.48 15.06 -8.13
CA CYS A 165 -1.18 15.65 -9.26
C CYS A 165 -1.51 14.66 -10.38
N LEU A 166 -0.72 13.59 -10.55
CA LEU A 166 -0.82 12.73 -11.74
C LEU A 166 -1.83 11.60 -11.62
N LEU A 167 -2.20 11.23 -10.40
CA LEU A 167 -3.23 10.22 -10.17
C LEU A 167 -4.65 10.80 -10.17
N TYR A 168 -4.77 12.13 -10.14
CA TYR A 168 -6.05 12.84 -10.07
C TYR A 168 -6.37 13.65 -11.32
N THR A 169 -5.46 13.71 -12.28
CA THR A 169 -5.65 14.35 -13.59
C THR A 169 -5.71 13.34 -14.71
#